data_132ac3f40a397b227054225ccab48d0e
#
_entry.id   132ac3f40a397b227054225ccab48d0e
#
_cell.length_a   1.000
_cell.length_b   1.000
_cell.length_c   1.000
_cell.angle_alpha   90.00
_cell.angle_beta   90.00
_cell.angle_gamma   90.00
#
_symmetry.space_group_name_H-M   'P 1'
#
loop_
_entity.id
_entity.type
_entity.pdbx_description
1 polymer ?
#
loop_
_entity_poly.entity_id
_entity_poly.type
_entity_poly.pdbx_seq_one_letter_code
_entity_poly.pdbx_strand_id
1 'polypeptide(L)'
;MKKIHNSWKEQPGYNCFGCAPNNPHGLQMEFYEDGDDIVSFWHPTIDSQGWINVLHGGIQAALADEIASWVVFRKLQTMGVTAKMEVRYRKAISTNDKQITLRAHLLEHRRNTADIEVNIYNEAGEICN
;
A
#
# COMPACT_ATOMS: atom_id res chain seq x y z
N MET A 1 7.90 -12.96 9.22
CA MET A 1 7.67 -11.90 8.22
C MET A 1 8.95 -11.70 7.44
N LYS A 2 8.88 -11.71 6.13
CA LYS A 2 10.05 -11.67 5.26
C LYS A 2 9.98 -10.47 4.33
N LYS A 3 11.04 -9.64 4.31
CA LYS A 3 11.10 -8.47 3.43
C LYS A 3 11.20 -8.91 1.96
N ILE A 4 10.44 -8.26 1.10
CA ILE A 4 10.44 -8.50 -0.33
C ILE A 4 11.47 -7.57 -0.98
N HIS A 5 12.34 -8.15 -1.80
CA HIS A 5 13.27 -7.35 -2.59
C HIS A 5 12.54 -6.73 -3.78
N ASN A 6 12.65 -5.40 -3.94
CA ASN A 6 12.08 -4.72 -5.10
C ASN A 6 13.06 -4.78 -6.27
N SER A 7 12.90 -5.80 -7.11
CA SER A 7 13.77 -5.99 -8.27
C SER A 7 13.55 -4.93 -9.37
N TRP A 8 12.43 -4.22 -9.34
CA TRP A 8 12.14 -3.18 -10.33
C TRP A 8 13.06 -1.98 -10.21
N LYS A 9 13.64 -1.74 -9.03
CA LYS A 9 14.50 -0.57 -8.79
C LYS A 9 15.73 -0.52 -9.68
N GLU A 10 16.12 -1.65 -10.26
CA GLU A 10 17.27 -1.76 -11.13
C GLU A 10 16.92 -1.57 -12.62
N GLN A 11 15.63 -1.47 -12.93
CA GLN A 11 15.18 -1.31 -14.31
C GLN A 11 15.32 0.14 -14.75
N PRO A 12 15.87 0.38 -15.96
CA PRO A 12 15.95 1.75 -16.49
C PRO A 12 14.57 2.38 -16.62
N GLY A 13 14.45 3.64 -16.17
CA GLY A 13 13.19 4.37 -16.24
C GLY A 13 12.19 4.07 -15.16
N TYR A 14 12.49 3.15 -14.24
CA TYR A 14 11.59 2.85 -13.13
C TYR A 14 11.50 4.03 -12.17
N ASN A 15 10.31 4.56 -11.97
CA ASN A 15 10.07 5.70 -11.08
C ASN A 15 8.66 5.65 -10.49
N CYS A 16 8.22 4.47 -10.08
CA CYS A 16 6.88 4.26 -9.54
C CYS A 16 6.61 5.20 -8.37
N PHE A 17 5.48 5.88 -8.41
CA PHE A 17 5.08 6.77 -7.33
C PHE A 17 4.92 6.02 -6.00
N GLY A 18 4.40 4.80 -6.04
CA GLY A 18 4.13 4.01 -4.83
C GLY A 18 5.36 3.41 -4.20
N CYS A 19 6.28 2.86 -4.98
CA CYS A 19 7.32 2.00 -4.45
C CYS A 19 8.74 2.24 -4.95
N ALA A 20 8.97 3.21 -5.85
CA ALA A 20 10.33 3.50 -6.29
C ALA A 20 11.10 4.21 -5.17
N PRO A 21 12.18 3.60 -4.64
CA PRO A 21 12.91 4.21 -3.52
C PRO A 21 13.63 5.51 -3.91
N ASN A 22 13.89 5.71 -5.20
CA ASN A 22 14.60 6.88 -5.70
C ASN A 22 13.66 7.99 -6.17
N ASN A 23 12.35 7.82 -6.06
CA ASN A 23 11.41 8.88 -6.39
C ASN A 23 11.17 9.75 -5.14
N PRO A 24 11.74 10.96 -5.07
CA PRO A 24 11.64 11.79 -3.87
C PRO A 24 10.23 12.33 -3.63
N HIS A 25 9.37 12.29 -4.64
CA HIS A 25 7.98 12.75 -4.54
C HIS A 25 7.01 11.61 -4.26
N GLY A 26 7.48 10.37 -4.29
CA GLY A 26 6.64 9.20 -4.14
C GLY A 26 6.52 8.73 -2.69
N LEU A 27 5.78 7.63 -2.53
CA LEU A 27 5.50 7.05 -1.21
C LEU A 27 6.64 6.20 -0.69
N GLN A 28 7.50 5.71 -1.57
CA GLN A 28 8.70 4.92 -1.22
C GLN A 28 8.37 3.72 -0.34
N MET A 29 7.30 3.01 -0.68
CA MET A 29 6.83 1.88 0.11
C MET A 29 7.76 0.68 0.02
N GLU A 30 7.86 -0.04 1.12
CA GLU A 30 8.53 -1.33 1.21
C GLU A 30 7.52 -2.38 1.64
N PHE A 31 7.76 -3.63 1.24
CA PHE A 31 6.78 -4.70 1.41
C PHE A 31 7.39 -5.92 2.04
N TYR A 32 6.55 -6.66 2.78
CA TYR A 32 6.93 -7.88 3.50
C TYR A 32 5.90 -8.95 3.21
N GLU A 33 6.33 -10.19 3.14
CA GLU A 33 5.42 -11.33 3.12
C GLU A 33 5.19 -11.82 4.55
N ASP A 34 3.93 -12.00 4.89
CA ASP A 34 3.51 -12.53 6.19
C ASP A 34 2.46 -13.60 5.93
N GLY A 35 2.90 -14.87 5.78
CA GLY A 35 2.04 -15.95 5.35
C GLY A 35 1.49 -15.67 3.95
N ASP A 36 0.17 -15.66 3.83
CA ASP A 36 -0.50 -15.38 2.56
C ASP A 36 -0.69 -13.90 2.29
N ASP A 37 -0.34 -13.04 3.25
CA ASP A 37 -0.56 -11.61 3.15
C ASP A 37 0.70 -10.88 2.72
N ILE A 38 0.50 -9.68 2.16
CA ILE A 38 1.55 -8.69 1.95
C ILE A 38 1.31 -7.57 2.96
N VAL A 39 2.38 -7.13 3.61
CA VAL A 39 2.33 -6.10 4.65
C VAL A 39 3.29 -4.98 4.29
N SER A 40 2.89 -3.75 4.61
CA SER A 40 3.74 -2.57 4.46
C SER A 40 3.61 -1.69 5.69
N PHE A 41 4.71 -1.09 6.10
CA PHE A 41 4.74 -0.10 7.17
C PHE A 41 5.08 1.23 6.54
N TRP A 42 4.31 2.26 6.84
CA TRP A 42 4.51 3.56 6.22
C TRP A 42 4.45 4.67 7.27
N HIS A 43 5.16 5.74 7.01
CA HIS A 43 5.31 6.84 7.97
C HIS A 43 4.63 8.10 7.43
N PRO A 44 3.48 8.49 8.00
CA PRO A 44 2.84 9.76 7.62
C PRO A 44 3.74 10.95 7.95
N THR A 45 3.61 12.01 7.16
CA THR A 45 4.30 13.28 7.40
C THR A 45 3.32 14.43 7.19
N ILE A 46 3.75 15.64 7.53
CA ILE A 46 2.97 16.84 7.28
C ILE A 46 2.63 17.01 5.79
N ASP A 47 3.50 16.50 4.91
CA ASP A 47 3.31 16.62 3.46
C ASP A 47 2.24 15.68 2.93
N SER A 48 1.76 14.75 3.74
CA SER A 48 0.70 13.80 3.37
C SER A 48 -0.65 14.16 3.97
N GLN A 49 -0.79 15.37 4.55
CA GLN A 49 -2.06 15.73 5.20
C GLN A 49 -3.12 16.17 4.19
N GLY A 50 -4.38 15.90 4.54
CA GLY A 50 -5.54 16.51 3.94
C GLY A 50 -6.00 17.68 4.83
N TRP A 51 -6.96 17.43 5.74
CA TRP A 51 -7.22 18.36 6.82
C TRP A 51 -6.03 18.41 7.76
N ILE A 52 -5.94 19.49 8.52
CA ILE A 52 -4.84 19.65 9.51
C ILE A 52 -4.79 18.40 10.39
N ASN A 53 -3.62 17.79 10.47
CA ASN A 53 -3.33 16.58 11.26
C ASN A 53 -4.06 15.30 10.81
N VAL A 54 -4.68 15.29 9.62
CA VAL A 54 -5.36 14.11 9.11
C VAL A 54 -4.68 13.63 7.83
N LEU A 55 -4.33 12.35 7.77
CA LEU A 55 -3.75 11.75 6.59
C LEU A 55 -4.74 11.85 5.42
N HIS A 56 -4.28 12.38 4.29
CA HIS A 56 -5.10 12.60 3.11
C HIS A 56 -5.72 11.30 2.60
N GLY A 57 -7.03 11.33 2.32
CA GLY A 57 -7.75 10.15 1.84
C GLY A 57 -7.21 9.60 0.52
N GLY A 58 -6.81 10.48 -0.39
CA GLY A 58 -6.18 10.07 -1.64
C GLY A 58 -4.83 9.38 -1.44
N ILE A 59 -4.07 9.81 -0.44
CA ILE A 59 -2.82 9.12 -0.10
C ILE A 59 -3.11 7.73 0.46
N GLN A 60 -4.13 7.60 1.31
CA GLN A 60 -4.55 6.28 1.80
C GLN A 60 -4.96 5.37 0.65
N ALA A 61 -5.70 5.89 -0.33
CA ALA A 61 -6.10 5.14 -1.51
C ALA A 61 -4.88 4.72 -2.34
N ALA A 62 -3.91 5.62 -2.52
CA ALA A 62 -2.69 5.31 -3.27
C ALA A 62 -1.87 4.22 -2.57
N LEU A 63 -1.75 4.29 -1.25
CA LEU A 63 -1.07 3.26 -0.46
C LEU A 63 -1.76 1.89 -0.64
N ALA A 64 -3.08 1.87 -0.56
CA ALA A 64 -3.86 0.64 -0.71
C ALA A 64 -3.74 0.07 -2.13
N ASP A 65 -3.79 0.93 -3.14
CA ASP A 65 -3.64 0.51 -4.54
C ASP A 65 -2.28 -0.11 -4.78
N GLU A 66 -1.23 0.48 -4.25
CA GLU A 66 0.12 -0.01 -4.45
C GLU A 66 0.33 -1.37 -3.79
N ILE A 67 -0.06 -1.54 -2.53
CA ILE A 67 0.12 -2.83 -1.86
C ILE A 67 -0.69 -3.93 -2.55
N ALA A 68 -1.88 -3.61 -3.07
CA ALA A 68 -2.68 -4.56 -3.84
C ALA A 68 -1.94 -5.02 -5.11
N SER A 69 -1.26 -4.11 -5.79
CA SER A 69 -0.43 -4.45 -6.95
C SER A 69 0.68 -5.44 -6.58
N TRP A 70 1.27 -5.28 -5.40
CA TRP A 70 2.30 -6.21 -4.94
C TRP A 70 1.75 -7.58 -4.57
N VAL A 71 0.49 -7.68 -4.16
CA VAL A 71 -0.17 -8.97 -4.00
C VAL A 71 -0.23 -9.70 -5.35
N VAL A 72 -0.65 -9.01 -6.40
CA VAL A 72 -0.72 -9.59 -7.75
C VAL A 72 0.67 -10.04 -8.18
N PHE A 73 1.67 -9.19 -8.04
CA PHE A 73 3.02 -9.50 -8.45
C PHE A 73 3.59 -10.72 -7.70
N ARG A 74 3.46 -10.75 -6.38
CA ARG A 74 4.08 -11.79 -5.55
C ARG A 74 3.27 -13.08 -5.50
N LYS A 75 1.95 -13.00 -5.42
CA LYS A 75 1.11 -14.19 -5.22
C LYS A 75 0.66 -14.81 -6.54
N LEU A 76 0.48 -14.01 -7.58
CA LEU A 76 0.05 -14.50 -8.89
C LEU A 76 1.18 -14.47 -9.92
N GLN A 77 2.32 -13.91 -9.58
CA GLN A 77 3.52 -13.84 -10.43
C GLN A 77 3.23 -13.24 -11.80
N THR A 78 2.44 -12.19 -11.81
CA THR A 78 2.08 -11.45 -13.00
C THR A 78 1.95 -9.97 -12.66
N MET A 79 1.63 -9.16 -13.64
CA MET A 79 1.39 -7.75 -13.46
C MET A 79 -0.05 -7.45 -13.85
N GLY A 80 -0.61 -6.44 -13.19
CA GLY A 80 -1.96 -6.01 -13.50
C GLY A 80 -2.12 -4.52 -13.29
N VAL A 81 -3.25 -4.03 -13.75
CA VAL A 81 -3.66 -2.64 -13.51
C VAL A 81 -4.99 -2.67 -12.76
N THR A 82 -5.23 -1.64 -11.97
CA THR A 82 -6.45 -1.53 -11.18
C THR A 82 -7.63 -1.24 -12.09
N ALA A 83 -8.62 -2.13 -12.07
CA ALA A 83 -9.85 -1.96 -12.84
C ALA A 83 -10.93 -1.25 -12.03
N LYS A 84 -10.97 -1.53 -10.72
CA LYS A 84 -11.97 -0.96 -9.83
C LYS A 84 -11.39 -0.91 -8.42
N MET A 85 -11.69 0.16 -7.71
CA MET A 85 -11.28 0.31 -6.32
C MET A 85 -12.41 0.92 -5.53
N GLU A 86 -12.71 0.34 -4.37
CA GLU A 86 -13.69 0.85 -3.43
C GLU A 86 -13.00 1.05 -2.09
N VAL A 87 -13.08 2.26 -1.54
CA VAL A 87 -12.44 2.59 -0.27
C VAL A 87 -13.50 3.04 0.71
N ARG A 88 -13.48 2.44 1.91
CA ARG A 88 -14.34 2.85 2.99
C ARG A 88 -13.48 3.43 4.12
N TYR A 89 -13.63 4.72 4.35
CA TYR A 89 -12.90 5.42 5.40
C TYR A 89 -13.70 5.33 6.68
N ARG A 90 -13.22 4.55 7.65
CA ARG A 90 -13.95 4.28 8.89
C ARG A 90 -13.49 5.15 10.04
N LYS A 91 -12.20 5.50 10.05
CA LYS A 91 -11.59 6.27 11.11
C LYS A 91 -10.47 7.11 10.54
N ALA A 92 -10.39 8.37 10.95
CA ALA A 92 -9.32 9.26 10.51
C ALA A 92 -7.98 8.75 11.05
N ILE A 93 -6.94 8.91 10.22
CA ILE A 93 -5.57 8.57 10.61
C ILE A 93 -4.83 9.89 10.85
N SER A 94 -4.12 9.99 11.97
CA SER A 94 -3.36 11.19 12.29
C SER A 94 -2.04 11.22 11.52
N THR A 95 -1.68 12.39 10.97
CA THR A 95 -0.34 12.59 10.40
C THR A 95 0.74 12.60 11.48
N ASN A 96 0.35 12.65 12.75
CA ASN A 96 1.29 12.55 13.88
C ASN A 96 1.60 11.10 14.24
N ASP A 97 0.89 10.14 13.70
CA ASP A 97 1.22 8.72 13.88
C ASP A 97 2.63 8.47 13.33
N LYS A 98 3.45 7.78 14.11
CA LYS A 98 4.83 7.48 13.69
C LYS A 98 4.87 6.44 12.60
N GLN A 99 3.93 5.50 12.62
CA GLN A 99 3.87 4.42 11.67
C GLN A 99 2.46 3.89 11.56
N ILE A 100 2.04 3.66 10.34
CA ILE A 100 0.79 2.94 10.04
C ILE A 100 1.13 1.63 9.35
N THR A 101 0.22 0.67 9.44
CA THR A 101 0.42 -0.65 8.87
C THR A 101 -0.65 -0.92 7.83
N LEU A 102 -0.22 -1.39 6.66
CA LEU A 102 -1.14 -1.87 5.64
C LEU A 102 -0.99 -3.38 5.53
N ARG A 103 -2.12 -4.07 5.40
CA ARG A 103 -2.15 -5.50 5.19
C ARG A 103 -3.10 -5.82 4.04
N ALA A 104 -2.61 -6.57 3.06
CA ALA A 104 -3.36 -6.91 1.87
C ALA A 104 -3.46 -8.43 1.73
N HIS A 105 -4.65 -8.90 1.37
CA HIS A 105 -4.96 -10.31 1.24
C HIS A 105 -5.69 -10.59 -0.06
N LEU A 106 -5.27 -11.63 -0.78
CA LEU A 106 -5.96 -12.08 -1.99
C LEU A 106 -7.22 -12.82 -1.59
N LEU A 107 -8.39 -12.28 -1.98
CA LEU A 107 -9.68 -12.91 -1.69
C LEU A 107 -10.03 -13.95 -2.73
N GLU A 108 -9.91 -13.60 -4.01
CA GLU A 108 -10.32 -14.45 -5.11
C GLU A 108 -9.49 -14.14 -6.34
N HIS A 109 -9.16 -15.18 -7.08
CA HIS A 109 -8.44 -15.05 -8.34
C HIS A 109 -9.23 -15.77 -9.42
N ARG A 110 -9.60 -15.03 -10.47
CA ARG A 110 -10.22 -15.54 -11.67
C ARG A 110 -9.24 -15.42 -12.82
N ARG A 111 -9.66 -15.85 -14.01
CA ARG A 111 -8.78 -15.89 -15.18
C ARG A 111 -8.08 -14.55 -15.46
N ASN A 112 -8.83 -13.44 -15.44
CA ASN A 112 -8.31 -12.12 -15.81
C ASN A 112 -8.45 -11.10 -14.68
N THR A 113 -8.93 -11.49 -13.50
CA THR A 113 -9.17 -10.57 -12.39
C THR A 113 -8.72 -11.17 -11.08
N ALA A 114 -8.37 -10.30 -10.16
CA ALA A 114 -8.07 -10.68 -8.79
C ALA A 114 -8.75 -9.68 -7.86
N ASP A 115 -9.40 -10.19 -6.82
CA ASP A 115 -10.04 -9.38 -5.79
C ASP A 115 -9.14 -9.39 -4.56
N ILE A 116 -8.77 -8.22 -4.11
CA ILE A 116 -7.81 -8.04 -3.01
C ILE A 116 -8.42 -7.12 -1.97
N GLU A 117 -8.35 -7.53 -0.71
CA GLU A 117 -8.76 -6.72 0.41
C GLU A 117 -7.53 -6.09 1.06
N VAL A 118 -7.61 -4.79 1.34
CA VAL A 118 -6.55 -4.07 2.03
C VAL A 118 -7.15 -3.42 3.27
N ASN A 119 -6.47 -3.58 4.40
CA ASN A 119 -6.78 -2.85 5.61
C ASN A 119 -5.61 -1.97 6.00
N ILE A 120 -5.93 -0.77 6.49
CA ILE A 120 -4.94 0.16 7.02
C ILE A 120 -5.21 0.31 8.52
N TYR A 121 -4.15 0.14 9.29
CA TYR A 121 -4.18 0.24 10.75
C TYR A 121 -3.39 1.47 11.19
N ASN A 122 -3.94 2.22 12.14
CA ASN A 122 -3.21 3.36 12.71
C ASN A 122 -2.11 2.87 13.67
N GLU A 123 -1.39 3.80 14.28
CA GLU A 123 -0.31 3.48 15.22
C GLU A 123 -0.82 2.65 16.40
N ALA A 124 -2.04 2.88 16.85
CA ALA A 124 -2.65 2.13 17.94
C ALA A 124 -3.13 0.73 17.54
N GLY A 125 -3.05 0.39 16.24
CA GLY A 125 -3.49 -0.91 15.75
C GLY A 125 -4.98 -1.00 15.42
N GLU A 126 -5.67 0.13 15.34
CA GLU A 126 -7.09 0.16 14.99
C GLU A 126 -7.27 0.17 13.47
N ILE A 127 -8.27 -0.56 12.98
CA ILE A 127 -8.60 -0.57 11.55
C ILE A 127 -9.23 0.77 11.19
N CYS A 128 -8.67 1.45 10.19
CA CYS A 128 -9.12 2.77 9.75
C CYS A 128 -9.80 2.76 8.38
N ASN A 129 -9.54 1.75 7.60
CA ASN A 129 -10.27 1.55 6.35
C ASN A 129 -10.14 0.14 5.80
#